data_5618d999032e7c1e46028e97a22c88da
#
_entry.id   5618d999032e7c1e46028e97a22c88da
#
_cell.length_a   1.000
_cell.length_b   1.000
_cell.length_c   1.000
_cell.angle_alpha   90.00
_cell.angle_beta   90.00
_cell.angle_gamma   90.00
#
_symmetry.space_group_name_H-M   'P 1'
#
loop_
_entity.id
_entity.type
_entity.pdbx_description
1 polymer ?
#
loop_
_entity_poly.entity_id
_entity_poly.type
_entity_poly.pdbx_seq_one_letter_code
_entity_poly.pdbx_strand_id
1 'polypeptide(L)'
;PARTEKKSLTYQAVMNKLSDLDIDADAIDAVFETLESEGINVINATEDETAVLPADVTGADMDISVPEGISIDDPVRMYLKEIGKVPLLTAEEEIEIAKQMEMGGEVAEAAKKKLAEANLRLVVSIAKRYVGRGMLFLDLIQEGNLGLIKAVEKFNYTKGFKFSTYATWWIRQAITRAIADQARTIRIP
;
A
#
# COMPACT_ATOMS: atom_id res chain seq x y z
N PRO A 1 -32.39 5.80 -29.59
CA PRO A 1 -31.37 6.35 -28.70
C PRO A 1 -30.88 5.24 -27.76
N ALA A 2 -29.73 4.64 -28.14
CA ALA A 2 -29.11 3.59 -27.37
C ALA A 2 -28.52 4.20 -26.09
N ARG A 3 -29.02 3.77 -24.95
CA ARG A 3 -28.44 4.01 -23.63
C ARG A 3 -27.13 3.21 -23.60
N THR A 4 -26.01 3.89 -23.73
CA THR A 4 -24.69 3.34 -23.41
C THR A 4 -24.66 3.10 -21.90
N GLU A 5 -24.79 1.86 -21.47
CA GLU A 5 -24.51 1.45 -20.10
C GLU A 5 -23.04 1.75 -19.85
N LYS A 6 -22.77 2.75 -19.01
CA LYS A 6 -21.44 3.00 -18.48
C LYS A 6 -21.04 1.78 -17.64
N LYS A 7 -20.20 0.93 -18.17
CA LYS A 7 -19.59 -0.16 -17.41
C LYS A 7 -18.67 0.49 -16.36
N SER A 8 -19.08 0.45 -15.11
CA SER A 8 -18.26 0.86 -13.97
C SER A 8 -17.72 -0.39 -13.29
N LEU A 9 -16.43 -0.43 -13.03
CA LEU A 9 -15.77 -1.46 -12.25
C LEU A 9 -15.28 -0.82 -10.94
N THR A 10 -15.37 -1.56 -9.83
CA THR A 10 -14.79 -1.09 -8.58
C THR A 10 -13.28 -1.35 -8.61
N TYR A 11 -12.50 -0.40 -8.10
CA TYR A 11 -11.04 -0.54 -7.96
C TYR A 11 -10.66 -1.86 -7.29
N GLN A 12 -11.41 -2.24 -6.24
CA GLN A 12 -11.23 -3.48 -5.50
C GLN A 12 -11.42 -4.74 -6.37
N ALA A 13 -12.43 -4.74 -7.24
CA ALA A 13 -12.70 -5.88 -8.11
C ALA A 13 -11.59 -6.06 -9.16
N VAL A 14 -11.06 -4.95 -9.69
CA VAL A 14 -9.93 -4.98 -10.61
C VAL A 14 -8.69 -5.51 -9.89
N MET A 15 -8.39 -4.98 -8.69
CA MET A 15 -7.21 -5.39 -7.92
C MET A 15 -7.26 -6.83 -7.44
N ASN A 16 -8.42 -7.33 -7.02
CA ASN A 16 -8.58 -8.75 -6.64
C ASN A 16 -8.32 -9.68 -7.84
N LYS A 17 -8.79 -9.32 -9.01
CA LYS A 17 -8.53 -10.07 -10.24
C LYS A 17 -7.06 -10.04 -10.65
N LEU A 18 -6.39 -8.90 -10.46
CA LEU A 18 -4.97 -8.73 -10.79
C LEU A 18 -4.05 -9.42 -9.78
N SER A 19 -4.47 -9.53 -8.51
CA SER A 19 -3.68 -10.26 -7.50
C SER A 19 -3.68 -11.78 -7.69
N ASP A 20 -4.67 -12.32 -8.41
CA ASP A 20 -4.69 -13.74 -8.80
C ASP A 20 -3.78 -14.04 -10.01
N LEU A 21 -3.40 -13.00 -10.74
CA LEU A 21 -2.47 -13.05 -11.85
C LEU A 21 -1.15 -12.48 -11.34
N ASP A 22 -0.07 -13.23 -11.42
CA ASP A 22 1.29 -12.81 -10.99
C ASP A 22 1.82 -11.69 -11.93
N ILE A 23 1.17 -10.51 -11.85
CA ILE A 23 1.37 -9.37 -12.74
C ILE A 23 2.30 -8.36 -12.09
N ASP A 24 3.30 -7.90 -12.86
CA ASP A 24 4.24 -6.86 -12.46
C ASP A 24 3.51 -5.52 -12.20
N ALA A 25 4.05 -4.76 -11.27
CA ALA A 25 3.48 -3.49 -10.82
C ALA A 25 3.31 -2.46 -11.96
N ASP A 26 4.22 -2.46 -12.93
CA ASP A 26 4.16 -1.58 -14.10
C ASP A 26 3.03 -1.98 -15.05
N ALA A 27 2.67 -3.26 -15.09
CA ALA A 27 1.55 -3.76 -15.89
C ALA A 27 0.18 -3.37 -15.31
N ILE A 28 0.09 -3.10 -14.01
CA ILE A 28 -1.16 -2.66 -13.36
C ILE A 28 -1.51 -1.24 -13.77
N ASP A 29 -0.53 -0.33 -13.79
CA ASP A 29 -0.74 1.03 -14.27
C ASP A 29 -1.21 1.00 -15.73
N ALA A 30 -0.62 0.13 -16.57
CA ALA A 30 -1.04 -0.06 -17.96
C ALA A 30 -2.48 -0.63 -18.08
N VAL A 31 -2.90 -1.52 -17.18
CA VAL A 31 -4.27 -2.02 -17.11
C VAL A 31 -5.26 -0.92 -16.77
N PHE A 32 -4.94 -0.07 -15.77
CA PHE A 32 -5.80 1.06 -15.42
C PHE A 32 -5.90 2.08 -16.56
N GLU A 33 -4.80 2.37 -17.25
CA GLU A 33 -4.76 3.25 -18.42
C GLU A 33 -5.58 2.66 -19.57
N THR A 34 -5.51 1.35 -19.78
CA THR A 34 -6.33 0.64 -20.79
C THR A 34 -7.82 0.69 -20.43
N LEU A 35 -8.20 0.50 -19.16
CA LEU A 35 -9.58 0.59 -18.71
C LEU A 35 -10.15 2.00 -18.88
N GLU A 36 -9.37 3.05 -18.59
CA GLU A 36 -9.76 4.43 -18.84
C GLU A 36 -9.92 4.72 -20.34
N SER A 37 -9.01 4.22 -21.20
CA SER A 37 -9.07 4.40 -22.65
C SER A 37 -10.28 3.69 -23.28
N GLU A 38 -10.72 2.57 -22.71
CA GLU A 38 -11.93 1.83 -23.09
C GLU A 38 -13.23 2.45 -22.51
N GLY A 39 -13.11 3.59 -21.80
CA GLY A 39 -14.25 4.31 -21.22
C GLY A 39 -14.91 3.61 -20.03
N ILE A 40 -14.19 2.69 -19.39
CA ILE A 40 -14.62 2.01 -18.16
C ILE A 40 -14.21 2.88 -16.99
N ASN A 41 -15.19 3.51 -16.32
CA ASN A 41 -14.91 4.27 -15.10
C ASN A 41 -14.62 3.31 -13.95
N VAL A 42 -13.41 3.39 -13.40
CA VAL A 42 -13.06 2.71 -12.16
C VAL A 42 -13.55 3.57 -11.00
N ILE A 43 -14.60 3.11 -10.32
CA ILE A 43 -15.20 3.83 -9.17
C ILE A 43 -14.73 3.20 -7.86
N ASN A 44 -14.58 4.06 -6.84
CA ASN A 44 -14.45 3.59 -5.47
C ASN A 44 -15.77 2.94 -5.04
N ALA A 45 -15.69 1.76 -4.42
CA ALA A 45 -16.84 1.23 -3.70
C ALA A 45 -17.24 2.26 -2.63
N THR A 46 -18.50 2.68 -2.66
CA THR A 46 -19.12 3.44 -1.56
C THR A 46 -18.98 2.64 -0.27
N GLU A 47 -18.96 3.31 0.87
CA GLU A 47 -18.62 2.83 2.22
C GLU A 47 -19.28 1.50 2.69
N ASP A 48 -20.15 0.92 1.90
CA ASP A 48 -20.94 -0.29 2.24
C ASP A 48 -20.33 -1.63 1.74
N GLU A 49 -19.24 -1.61 0.94
CA GLU A 49 -18.56 -2.82 0.46
C GLU A 49 -17.11 -2.95 0.97
N THR A 50 -16.82 -2.56 2.20
CA THR A 50 -15.51 -2.71 2.87
C THR A 50 -15.19 -4.15 3.29
N ALA A 51 -15.77 -5.15 2.64
CA ALA A 51 -15.70 -6.54 3.08
C ALA A 51 -14.39 -7.29 2.74
N VAL A 52 -13.34 -6.65 2.20
CA VAL A 52 -12.06 -7.33 1.92
C VAL A 52 -10.80 -6.56 2.37
N LEU A 53 -10.92 -5.31 2.77
CA LEU A 53 -9.98 -4.76 3.74
C LEU A 53 -10.56 -5.09 5.11
N PRO A 54 -9.86 -5.83 5.99
CA PRO A 54 -10.31 -5.89 7.36
C PRO A 54 -10.47 -4.45 7.84
N ALA A 55 -11.57 -4.16 8.53
CA ALA A 55 -11.90 -2.84 9.08
C ALA A 55 -10.78 -2.23 9.96
N ASP A 56 -9.76 -3.02 10.28
CA ASP A 56 -8.58 -2.67 11.06
C ASP A 56 -7.53 -1.82 10.33
N VAL A 57 -7.68 -1.52 9.04
CA VAL A 57 -6.67 -0.74 8.29
C VAL A 57 -7.09 0.71 8.06
N THR A 58 -8.29 1.09 8.48
CA THR A 58 -8.74 2.48 8.42
C THR A 58 -8.32 3.26 9.68
N GLY A 59 -7.16 3.83 9.60
CA GLY A 59 -6.77 5.12 10.19
C GLY A 59 -6.61 5.25 11.70
N ALA A 60 -7.49 4.81 12.56
CA ALA A 60 -7.46 5.22 13.98
C ALA A 60 -6.79 4.22 14.93
N ASP A 61 -6.82 2.93 14.62
CA ASP A 61 -6.31 1.85 15.49
C ASP A 61 -5.34 0.91 14.77
N MET A 62 -4.33 1.46 14.05
CA MET A 62 -3.24 0.61 13.55
C MET A 62 -2.46 0.07 14.75
N ASP A 63 -2.83 -1.12 15.19
CA ASP A 63 -2.11 -1.85 16.22
C ASP A 63 -0.68 -2.15 15.76
N ILE A 64 0.27 -1.38 16.28
CA ILE A 64 1.72 -1.57 16.10
C ILE A 64 2.31 -2.50 17.15
N SER A 65 1.47 -3.18 17.95
CA SER A 65 1.96 -4.18 18.91
C SER A 65 2.66 -5.32 18.16
N VAL A 66 3.63 -5.92 18.78
CA VAL A 66 4.36 -7.05 18.21
C VAL A 66 3.47 -8.30 18.29
N PRO A 67 3.42 -9.14 17.23
CA PRO A 67 2.70 -10.40 17.29
C PRO A 67 3.16 -11.29 18.44
N GLU A 68 2.22 -11.96 19.12
CA GLU A 68 2.54 -12.91 20.19
C GLU A 68 3.45 -14.03 19.64
N GLY A 69 4.47 -14.40 20.42
CA GLY A 69 5.40 -15.49 20.07
C GLY A 69 6.63 -15.10 19.26
N ILE A 70 6.81 -13.81 18.92
CA ILE A 70 8.08 -13.34 18.35
C ILE A 70 8.99 -12.91 19.49
N SER A 71 10.22 -13.47 19.53
CA SER A 71 11.30 -12.91 20.33
C SER A 71 11.58 -11.51 19.81
N ILE A 72 11.26 -10.52 20.65
CA ILE A 72 11.39 -9.11 20.26
C ILE A 72 12.81 -8.70 20.54
N ASP A 73 13.59 -8.60 19.51
CA ASP A 73 14.89 -7.94 19.58
C ASP A 73 14.70 -6.43 19.87
N ASP A 74 15.56 -5.85 20.69
CA ASP A 74 15.54 -4.42 21.02
C ASP A 74 15.42 -3.50 19.78
N PRO A 75 16.03 -3.80 18.61
CA PRO A 75 15.90 -3.00 17.41
C PRO A 75 14.46 -2.87 16.89
N VAL A 76 13.65 -3.95 16.96
CA VAL A 76 12.26 -3.93 16.51
C VAL A 76 11.42 -3.02 17.40
N ARG A 77 11.59 -3.11 18.73
CA ARG A 77 10.90 -2.24 19.69
C ARG A 77 11.25 -0.77 19.46
N MET A 78 12.53 -0.49 19.24
CA MET A 78 13.02 0.86 19.02
C MET A 78 12.42 1.44 17.74
N TYR A 79 12.37 0.66 16.65
CA TYR A 79 11.73 1.05 15.39
C TYR A 79 10.23 1.35 15.56
N LEU A 80 9.47 0.45 16.22
CA LEU A 80 8.04 0.64 16.45
C LEU A 80 7.74 1.88 17.29
N LYS A 81 8.58 2.15 18.30
CA LYS A 81 8.48 3.37 19.12
C LYS A 81 8.75 4.63 18.30
N GLU A 82 9.70 4.58 17.38
CA GLU A 82 10.07 5.72 16.52
C GLU A 82 8.95 6.07 15.55
N ILE A 83 8.42 5.09 14.80
CA ILE A 83 7.32 5.32 13.86
C ILE A 83 6.02 5.73 14.56
N GLY A 84 5.84 5.31 15.83
CA GLY A 84 4.67 5.69 16.63
C GLY A 84 4.61 7.18 16.99
N LYS A 85 5.73 7.90 16.91
CA LYS A 85 5.80 9.35 17.20
C LYS A 85 5.25 10.21 16.04
N VAL A 86 5.22 9.65 14.81
CA VAL A 86 4.77 10.38 13.63
C VAL A 86 3.24 10.47 13.64
N PRO A 87 2.65 11.67 13.56
CA PRO A 87 1.20 11.81 13.51
C PRO A 87 0.64 11.25 12.21
N LEU A 88 -0.59 10.73 12.28
CA LEU A 88 -1.34 10.30 11.11
C LEU A 88 -1.80 11.52 10.31
N LEU A 89 -1.86 11.38 8.99
CA LEU A 89 -2.36 12.42 8.09
C LEU A 89 -3.88 12.29 7.94
N THR A 90 -4.54 13.44 7.84
CA THR A 90 -5.94 13.51 7.39
C THR A 90 -6.02 13.37 5.87
N ALA A 91 -7.20 13.05 5.33
CA ALA A 91 -7.40 12.96 3.88
C ALA A 91 -7.09 14.28 3.14
N GLU A 92 -7.34 15.40 3.78
CA GLU A 92 -7.04 16.73 3.24
C GLU A 92 -5.54 17.00 3.18
N GLU A 93 -4.81 16.61 4.24
CA GLU A 93 -3.35 16.71 4.29
C GLU A 93 -2.68 15.77 3.28
N GLU A 94 -3.23 14.56 3.05
CA GLU A 94 -2.73 13.65 1.99
C GLU A 94 -2.79 14.31 0.61
N ILE A 95 -3.92 14.97 0.29
CA ILE A 95 -4.10 15.67 -0.98
C ILE A 95 -3.15 16.88 -1.09
N GLU A 96 -2.96 17.63 -0.01
CA GLU A 96 -2.06 18.77 0.00
C GLU A 96 -0.61 18.35 -0.22
N ILE A 97 -0.17 17.29 0.47
CA ILE A 97 1.16 16.71 0.29
C ILE A 97 1.34 16.18 -1.14
N ALA A 98 0.32 15.51 -1.69
CA ALA A 98 0.37 15.01 -3.06
C ALA A 98 0.51 16.14 -4.09
N LYS A 99 -0.14 17.29 -3.89
CA LYS A 99 0.06 18.48 -4.72
C LYS A 99 1.48 19.04 -4.59
N GLN A 100 2.06 19.03 -3.39
CA GLN A 100 3.46 19.45 -3.18
C GLN A 100 4.45 18.53 -3.91
N MET A 101 4.14 17.23 -4.01
CA MET A 101 4.97 16.27 -4.76
C MET A 101 5.06 16.60 -6.27
N GLU A 102 4.02 17.22 -6.85
CA GLU A 102 4.02 17.64 -8.26
C GLU A 102 4.86 18.90 -8.53
N MET A 103 5.16 19.68 -7.48
CA MET A 103 5.92 20.93 -7.64
C MET A 103 7.39 20.71 -8.02
N GLY A 104 7.93 19.51 -7.80
CA GLY A 104 9.33 19.18 -8.10
C GLY A 104 10.34 19.74 -7.10
N GLY A 105 11.61 19.38 -7.28
CA GLY A 105 12.72 19.87 -6.46
C GLY A 105 12.68 19.38 -5.00
N GLU A 106 13.30 20.17 -4.11
CA GLU A 106 13.42 19.84 -2.68
C GLU A 106 12.06 19.73 -1.97
N VAL A 107 11.08 20.52 -2.43
CA VAL A 107 9.71 20.50 -1.87
C VAL A 107 9.05 19.14 -2.13
N ALA A 108 9.18 18.62 -3.34
CA ALA A 108 8.63 17.32 -3.69
C ALA A 108 9.29 16.19 -2.89
N GLU A 109 10.60 16.22 -2.71
CA GLU A 109 11.31 15.21 -1.92
C GLU A 109 10.92 15.25 -0.43
N ALA A 110 10.78 16.46 0.15
CA ALA A 110 10.28 16.61 1.52
C ALA A 110 8.83 16.12 1.67
N ALA A 111 7.98 16.38 0.68
CA ALA A 111 6.60 15.92 0.66
C ALA A 111 6.50 14.38 0.57
N LYS A 112 7.29 13.75 -0.33
CA LYS A 112 7.38 12.28 -0.44
C LYS A 112 7.82 11.65 0.87
N LYS A 113 8.85 12.21 1.49
CA LYS A 113 9.35 11.74 2.78
C LYS A 113 8.27 11.81 3.85
N LYS A 114 7.58 12.95 3.96
CA LYS A 114 6.49 13.15 4.93
C LYS A 114 5.35 12.15 4.72
N LEU A 115 4.94 11.90 3.48
CA LEU A 115 3.89 10.94 3.16
C LEU A 115 4.31 9.51 3.51
N ALA A 116 5.57 9.13 3.22
CA ALA A 116 6.10 7.82 3.58
C ALA A 116 6.16 7.63 5.10
N GLU A 117 6.74 8.57 5.84
CA GLU A 117 6.89 8.51 7.31
C GLU A 117 5.55 8.34 8.02
N ALA A 118 4.52 9.08 7.61
CA ALA A 118 3.17 9.00 8.19
C ALA A 118 2.49 7.63 7.95
N ASN A 119 2.95 6.87 6.93
CA ASN A 119 2.36 5.59 6.55
C ASN A 119 3.23 4.35 6.92
N LEU A 120 4.32 4.52 7.67
CA LEU A 120 5.14 3.38 8.14
C LEU A 120 4.33 2.41 9.03
N ARG A 121 3.37 2.91 9.81
CA ARG A 121 2.47 2.09 10.63
C ARG A 121 1.62 1.15 9.78
N LEU A 122 1.19 1.59 8.58
CA LEU A 122 0.46 0.76 7.62
C LEU A 122 1.32 -0.43 7.17
N VAL A 123 2.61 -0.20 6.90
CA VAL A 123 3.53 -1.28 6.52
C VAL A 123 3.61 -2.33 7.62
N VAL A 124 3.77 -1.93 8.88
CA VAL A 124 3.82 -2.85 10.02
C VAL A 124 2.56 -3.67 10.14
N SER A 125 1.38 -3.06 10.02
CA SER A 125 0.09 -3.75 10.11
C SER A 125 -0.09 -4.82 9.03
N ILE A 126 0.45 -4.57 7.83
CA ILE A 126 0.44 -5.53 6.72
C ILE A 126 1.48 -6.63 6.96
N ALA A 127 2.72 -6.27 7.32
CA ALA A 127 3.83 -7.20 7.53
C ALA A 127 3.53 -8.25 8.62
N LYS A 128 2.78 -7.88 9.68
CA LYS A 128 2.32 -8.80 10.72
C LYS A 128 1.66 -10.07 10.18
N ARG A 129 0.91 -9.97 9.10
CA ARG A 129 0.16 -11.09 8.49
C ARG A 129 1.06 -12.11 7.78
N TYR A 130 2.30 -11.73 7.54
CA TYR A 130 3.29 -12.55 6.83
C TYR A 130 4.35 -13.16 7.74
N VAL A 131 4.26 -12.93 9.04
CA VAL A 131 5.14 -13.51 10.05
C VAL A 131 5.06 -15.04 10.02
N GLY A 132 6.21 -15.72 10.24
CA GLY A 132 6.29 -17.17 10.22
C GLY A 132 6.43 -17.80 8.83
N ARG A 133 6.57 -17.00 7.78
CA ARG A 133 6.72 -17.49 6.39
C ARG A 133 8.18 -17.59 5.93
N GLY A 134 9.13 -17.68 6.85
CA GLY A 134 10.55 -17.89 6.53
C GLY A 134 11.42 -16.64 6.47
N MET A 135 10.85 -15.45 6.75
CA MET A 135 11.58 -14.19 6.89
C MET A 135 11.41 -13.61 8.29
N LEU A 136 12.42 -12.88 8.76
CA LEU A 136 12.35 -12.15 10.02
C LEU A 136 11.34 -10.99 9.91
N PHE A 137 10.69 -10.67 11.04
CA PHE A 137 9.66 -9.61 11.03
C PHE A 137 10.20 -8.25 10.58
N LEU A 138 11.43 -7.89 11.01
CA LEU A 138 12.05 -6.64 10.59
C LEU A 138 12.35 -6.63 9.09
N ASP A 139 12.77 -7.76 8.52
CA ASP A 139 13.02 -7.86 7.08
C ASP A 139 11.72 -7.71 6.27
N LEU A 140 10.62 -8.32 6.74
CA LEU A 140 9.29 -8.13 6.13
C LEU A 140 8.86 -6.65 6.14
N ILE A 141 9.14 -5.94 7.24
CA ILE A 141 8.88 -4.51 7.34
C ILE A 141 9.72 -3.74 6.33
N GLN A 142 11.02 -4.03 6.21
CA GLN A 142 11.90 -3.32 5.27
C GLN A 142 11.50 -3.55 3.81
N GLU A 143 11.16 -4.78 3.44
CA GLU A 143 10.63 -5.06 2.09
C GLU A 143 9.30 -4.33 1.85
N GLY A 144 8.43 -4.29 2.87
CA GLY A 144 7.20 -3.50 2.81
C GLY A 144 7.46 -2.00 2.67
N ASN A 145 8.50 -1.46 3.32
CA ASN A 145 8.90 -0.06 3.18
C ASN A 145 9.37 0.26 1.76
N LEU A 146 10.07 -0.67 1.08
CA LEU A 146 10.43 -0.50 -0.33
C LEU A 146 9.18 -0.43 -1.22
N GLY A 147 8.16 -1.24 -0.92
CA GLY A 147 6.85 -1.16 -1.58
C GLY A 147 6.16 0.18 -1.32
N LEU A 148 6.19 0.68 -0.07
CA LEU A 148 5.63 1.98 0.29
C LEU A 148 6.29 3.13 -0.47
N ILE A 149 7.62 3.14 -0.60
CA ILE A 149 8.37 4.16 -1.35
C ILE A 149 7.92 4.20 -2.81
N LYS A 150 7.80 3.04 -3.46
CA LYS A 150 7.27 2.94 -4.83
C LYS A 150 5.84 3.44 -4.95
N ALA A 151 4.99 3.16 -3.95
CA ALA A 151 3.64 3.68 -3.91
C ALA A 151 3.61 5.21 -3.82
N VAL A 152 4.48 5.81 -3.00
CA VAL A 152 4.60 7.27 -2.88
C VAL A 152 5.02 7.90 -4.21
N GLU A 153 6.00 7.31 -4.91
CA GLU A 153 6.50 7.83 -6.19
C GLU A 153 5.44 7.83 -7.29
N LYS A 154 4.56 6.82 -7.29
CA LYS A 154 3.54 6.62 -8.32
C LYS A 154 2.14 7.09 -7.91
N PHE A 155 1.99 7.66 -6.73
CA PHE A 155 0.69 8.08 -6.22
C PHE A 155 0.12 9.26 -7.00
N ASN A 156 -1.13 9.11 -7.47
CA ASN A 156 -1.87 10.15 -8.16
C ASN A 156 -3.19 10.44 -7.41
N TYR A 157 -3.26 11.59 -6.76
CA TYR A 157 -4.44 12.02 -5.99
C TYR A 157 -5.66 12.33 -6.86
N THR A 158 -5.47 12.64 -8.16
CA THR A 158 -6.58 12.97 -9.08
C THR A 158 -7.53 11.81 -9.30
N LYS A 159 -7.07 10.57 -9.05
CA LYS A 159 -7.88 9.35 -9.14
C LYS A 159 -8.87 9.20 -7.97
N GLY A 160 -8.83 10.06 -6.96
CA GLY A 160 -9.81 10.10 -5.86
C GLY A 160 -9.70 8.98 -4.83
N PHE A 161 -8.64 8.16 -4.86
CA PHE A 161 -8.40 7.10 -3.88
C PHE A 161 -7.63 7.64 -2.68
N LYS A 162 -7.91 7.07 -1.48
CA LYS A 162 -7.03 7.25 -0.32
C LYS A 162 -5.67 6.64 -0.59
N PHE A 163 -4.62 7.30 -0.16
CA PHE A 163 -3.26 6.79 -0.32
C PHE A 163 -3.10 5.38 0.27
N SER A 164 -3.67 5.11 1.44
CA SER A 164 -3.63 3.81 2.11
C SER A 164 -4.16 2.66 1.24
N THR A 165 -5.22 2.89 0.46
CA THR A 165 -5.80 1.89 -0.45
C THR A 165 -4.82 1.52 -1.55
N TYR A 166 -4.19 2.51 -2.15
CA TYR A 166 -3.18 2.31 -3.20
C TYR A 166 -1.90 1.67 -2.66
N ALA A 167 -1.38 2.20 -1.55
CA ALA A 167 -0.13 1.74 -0.93
C ALA A 167 -0.21 0.29 -0.43
N THR A 168 -1.37 -0.14 0.07
CA THR A 168 -1.56 -1.52 0.57
C THR A 168 -1.19 -2.56 -0.47
N TRP A 169 -1.53 -2.33 -1.74
CA TRP A 169 -1.19 -3.24 -2.81
C TRP A 169 0.33 -3.33 -3.03
N TRP A 170 1.02 -2.19 -3.13
CA TRP A 170 2.47 -2.14 -3.34
C TRP A 170 3.25 -2.79 -2.20
N ILE A 171 2.82 -2.53 -0.96
CA ILE A 171 3.41 -3.12 0.24
C ILE A 171 3.24 -4.64 0.22
N ARG A 172 2.02 -5.12 -0.07
CA ARG A 172 1.73 -6.56 -0.14
C ARG A 172 2.56 -7.24 -1.22
N GLN A 173 2.62 -6.66 -2.41
CA GLN A 173 3.38 -7.18 -3.53
C GLN A 173 4.88 -7.29 -3.20
N ALA A 174 5.46 -6.25 -2.61
CA ALA A 174 6.86 -6.25 -2.21
C ALA A 174 7.15 -7.35 -1.19
N ILE A 175 6.34 -7.48 -0.15
CA ILE A 175 6.50 -8.51 0.88
C ILE A 175 6.35 -9.92 0.29
N THR A 176 5.32 -10.15 -0.53
CA THR A 176 5.06 -11.47 -1.11
C THR A 176 6.20 -11.89 -2.05
N ARG A 177 6.68 -10.95 -2.87
CA ARG A 177 7.83 -11.20 -3.75
C ARG A 177 9.09 -11.50 -2.95
N ALA A 178 9.39 -10.74 -1.91
CA ALA A 178 10.54 -10.98 -1.05
C ALA A 178 10.49 -12.37 -0.39
N ILE A 179 9.31 -12.80 0.09
CA ILE A 179 9.13 -14.14 0.64
C ILE A 179 9.41 -15.20 -0.42
N ALA A 180 8.91 -15.03 -1.63
CA ALA A 180 9.16 -16.01 -2.72
C ALA A 180 10.66 -16.10 -3.08
N ASP A 181 11.35 -14.96 -3.13
CA ASP A 181 12.75 -14.88 -3.56
C ASP A 181 13.74 -15.20 -2.44
N GLN A 182 13.47 -14.81 -1.18
CA GLN A 182 14.47 -14.80 -0.10
C GLN A 182 14.16 -15.74 1.07
N ALA A 183 12.94 -16.28 1.19
CA ALA A 183 12.58 -17.15 2.32
C ALA A 183 13.33 -18.51 2.30
N ARG A 184 13.98 -18.87 1.20
CA ARG A 184 14.72 -20.10 1.05
C ARG A 184 16.18 -19.84 0.68
N THR A 185 17.11 -20.53 1.34
CA THR A 185 18.55 -20.46 1.07
C THR A 185 18.90 -20.90 -0.35
N ILE A 186 18.10 -21.80 -0.93
CA ILE A 186 18.22 -22.24 -2.32
C ILE A 186 16.95 -21.83 -3.05
N ARG A 187 17.09 -20.93 -4.02
CA ARG A 187 15.98 -20.51 -4.89
C ARG A 187 15.48 -21.70 -5.70
N ILE A 188 14.24 -22.10 -5.52
CA ILE A 188 13.57 -23.09 -6.36
C ILE A 188 12.87 -22.30 -7.48
N PRO A 189 13.17 -22.63 -8.76
CA PRO A 189 12.55 -21.96 -9.90
C PRO A 189 11.03 -22.18 -9.94
#